data_116d32a01a1b27e848331f2f3f9452bc
#
_entry.id   116d32a01a1b27e848331f2f3f9452bc
#
_cell.length_a   1.000
_cell.length_b   1.000
_cell.length_c   1.000
_cell.angle_alpha   90.00
_cell.angle_beta   90.00
_cell.angle_gamma   90.00
#
_symmetry.space_group_name_H-M   'P 1'
#
loop_
_entity.id
_entity.type
_entity.pdbx_description
1 polymer ?
#
loop_
_entity_poly.entity_id
_entity_poly.type
_entity_poly.pdbx_seq_one_letter_code
_entity_poly.pdbx_strand_id
1 'polypeptide(L)'
;KDELTDKDTVIETIVEEAKTEEKENEDGTKETVEVSPAREKYKILRRPEPINDIHPLWNKHPNECTEEEYKEFYRKVFMDFKEPLFWIHLNMDYPFNLKGILYFPKINMEYESIEGKIKLYNNQVFIADNIKEVIPEFLMLLKGVIDCPDLPLNVSRSALQNDGFVKKISDYITKKVADKLSGMCKTDRENYEKYWDDINPFIKFGCLKDEKFAEKMNDYIIFKNLDSKYLTLKDCLDANKEKGHENQVFYVTDEKEQSQYINMFRAEGIDAVIMPAA
;
A
#
# COMPACT_ATOMS: atom_id res chain seq x y z
N LYS A 1 -36.48 17.57 0.42
CA LYS A 1 -37.58 16.63 0.80
C LYS A 1 -37.21 15.20 0.45
N ASP A 2 -36.61 14.96 -0.70
CA ASP A 2 -36.27 13.62 -1.19
C ASP A 2 -35.10 12.96 -0.42
N GLU A 3 -34.34 13.74 0.34
CA GLU A 3 -33.22 13.28 1.16
C GLU A 3 -33.60 13.03 2.64
N LEU A 4 -34.85 13.35 3.06
CA LEU A 4 -35.34 13.11 4.38
C LEU A 4 -35.63 11.64 4.64
N THR A 5 -35.20 11.15 5.78
CA THR A 5 -35.50 9.78 6.26
C THR A 5 -36.37 9.84 7.50
N ASP A 6 -37.04 8.74 7.84
CA ASP A 6 -37.89 8.62 9.04
C ASP A 6 -37.15 8.88 10.38
N LYS A 7 -35.82 8.93 10.31
CA LYS A 7 -34.93 9.19 11.47
C LYS A 7 -34.57 10.66 11.65
N ASP A 8 -34.98 11.52 10.72
CA ASP A 8 -34.63 12.94 10.75
C ASP A 8 -35.66 13.75 11.55
N THR A 9 -35.17 14.53 12.50
CA THR A 9 -36.02 15.48 13.24
C THR A 9 -35.91 16.84 12.58
N VAL A 10 -36.99 17.27 11.93
CA VAL A 10 -37.10 18.60 11.31
C VAL A 10 -37.20 19.67 12.37
N ILE A 11 -36.32 20.66 12.34
CA ILE A 11 -36.31 21.82 13.23
C ILE A 11 -37.08 22.98 12.59
N GLU A 12 -36.89 23.20 11.31
CA GLU A 12 -37.42 24.34 10.58
C GLU A 12 -37.66 23.96 9.11
N THR A 13 -38.78 24.42 8.56
CA THR A 13 -39.10 24.29 7.14
C THR A 13 -38.88 25.64 6.45
N ILE A 14 -38.07 25.71 5.43
CA ILE A 14 -37.78 26.91 4.65
C ILE A 14 -38.40 26.72 3.28
N VAL A 15 -39.33 27.60 2.90
CA VAL A 15 -39.93 27.60 1.58
C VAL A 15 -39.20 28.65 0.73
N GLU A 16 -38.50 28.22 -0.29
CA GLU A 16 -37.96 29.12 -1.33
C GLU A 16 -39.05 29.28 -2.38
N GLU A 17 -39.51 30.50 -2.58
CA GLU A 17 -40.49 30.81 -3.63
C GLU A 17 -39.87 30.67 -5.02
N ALA A 18 -40.72 30.37 -6.00
CA ALA A 18 -40.31 30.29 -7.40
C ALA A 18 -39.72 31.63 -7.88
N LYS A 19 -38.58 31.58 -8.55
CA LYS A 19 -38.00 32.76 -9.15
C LYS A 19 -38.51 32.87 -10.58
N THR A 20 -39.14 34.01 -10.84
CA THR A 20 -39.68 34.39 -12.16
C THR A 20 -38.90 35.57 -12.69
N GLU A 21 -38.57 35.55 -13.99
CA GLU A 21 -37.99 36.69 -14.72
C GLU A 21 -38.93 37.12 -15.84
N GLU A 22 -39.09 38.43 -16.00
CA GLU A 22 -39.82 38.98 -17.17
C GLU A 22 -38.92 38.98 -18.39
N LYS A 23 -39.32 38.27 -19.44
CA LYS A 23 -38.68 38.36 -20.75
C LYS A 23 -39.56 39.16 -21.66
N GLU A 24 -38.99 40.16 -22.35
CA GLU A 24 -39.64 40.94 -23.39
C GLU A 24 -39.45 40.22 -24.72
N ASN A 25 -40.56 39.86 -25.36
CA ASN A 25 -40.56 39.21 -26.67
C ASN A 25 -40.34 40.27 -27.77
N GLU A 26 -39.93 39.86 -28.96
CA GLU A 26 -39.64 40.75 -30.11
C GLU A 26 -40.84 41.61 -30.54
N ASP A 27 -42.06 41.30 -30.14
CA ASP A 27 -43.30 42.03 -30.38
C ASP A 27 -43.72 42.97 -29.24
N GLY A 28 -42.86 43.17 -28.21
CA GLY A 28 -43.06 44.11 -27.10
C GLY A 28 -43.99 43.60 -25.99
N THR A 29 -44.37 42.33 -26.02
CA THR A 29 -45.12 41.69 -24.95
C THR A 29 -44.18 41.11 -23.87
N LYS A 30 -44.50 41.38 -22.62
CA LYS A 30 -43.75 40.82 -21.48
C LYS A 30 -44.35 39.50 -21.06
N GLU A 31 -43.54 38.48 -21.04
CA GLU A 31 -43.89 37.14 -20.56
C GLU A 31 -43.09 36.83 -19.32
N THR A 32 -43.77 36.39 -18.26
CA THR A 32 -43.13 35.98 -17.01
C THR A 32 -42.70 34.50 -17.15
N VAL A 33 -41.39 34.24 -17.20
CA VAL A 33 -40.88 32.89 -17.32
C VAL A 33 -40.37 32.44 -15.95
N GLU A 34 -40.80 31.28 -15.50
CA GLU A 34 -40.32 30.66 -14.28
C GLU A 34 -38.89 30.13 -14.47
N VAL A 35 -37.91 30.74 -13.79
CA VAL A 35 -36.50 30.38 -13.90
C VAL A 35 -36.11 29.24 -12.93
N SER A 36 -36.77 29.18 -11.79
CA SER A 36 -36.61 28.06 -10.84
C SER A 36 -37.90 27.78 -10.08
N PRO A 37 -38.31 26.52 -9.97
CA PRO A 37 -39.53 26.15 -9.25
C PRO A 37 -39.36 26.39 -7.75
N ALA A 38 -40.47 26.59 -7.05
CA ALA A 38 -40.51 26.68 -5.60
C ALA A 38 -39.96 25.37 -4.98
N ARG A 39 -39.12 25.50 -3.95
CA ARG A 39 -38.52 24.37 -3.28
C ARG A 39 -38.68 24.46 -1.78
N GLU A 40 -39.02 23.34 -1.15
CA GLU A 40 -39.03 23.20 0.29
C GLU A 40 -37.68 22.66 0.75
N LYS A 41 -36.99 23.39 1.62
CA LYS A 41 -35.78 22.97 2.33
C LYS A 41 -36.08 22.77 3.79
N TYR A 42 -35.47 21.78 4.39
CA TYR A 42 -35.65 21.46 5.79
C TYR A 42 -34.34 21.60 6.53
N LYS A 43 -34.33 22.31 7.64
CA LYS A 43 -33.26 22.20 8.62
C LYS A 43 -33.56 21.03 9.53
N ILE A 44 -32.69 20.10 9.64
CA ILE A 44 -32.80 18.93 10.49
C ILE A 44 -31.79 19.00 11.64
N LEU A 45 -32.09 18.35 12.75
CA LEU A 45 -31.09 18.07 13.77
C LEU A 45 -29.94 17.28 13.14
N ARG A 46 -28.68 17.64 13.47
CA ARG A 46 -27.53 16.89 13.00
C ARG A 46 -27.73 15.43 13.37
N ARG A 47 -27.68 14.57 12.37
CA ARG A 47 -27.74 13.13 12.59
C ARG A 47 -26.59 12.70 13.50
N PRO A 48 -26.84 11.89 14.54
CA PRO A 48 -25.78 11.37 15.36
C PRO A 48 -24.92 10.44 14.49
N GLU A 49 -23.69 10.86 14.22
CA GLU A 49 -22.70 10.05 13.51
C GLU A 49 -21.64 9.61 14.51
N PRO A 50 -21.16 8.37 14.41
CA PRO A 50 -20.03 7.94 15.22
C PRO A 50 -18.82 8.80 14.89
N ILE A 51 -18.10 9.23 15.93
CA ILE A 51 -16.85 10.01 15.77
C ILE A 51 -15.75 9.13 15.17
N ASN A 52 -15.77 7.84 15.52
CA ASN A 52 -14.83 6.85 15.03
C ASN A 52 -15.46 6.01 13.92
N ASP A 53 -14.61 5.47 13.06
CA ASP A 53 -15.03 4.48 12.06
C ASP A 53 -15.35 3.16 12.79
N ILE A 54 -16.63 2.77 12.79
CA ILE A 54 -17.10 1.54 13.44
C ILE A 54 -17.08 0.33 12.52
N HIS A 55 -16.81 0.54 11.23
CA HIS A 55 -16.67 -0.51 10.21
C HIS A 55 -15.39 -0.33 9.41
N PRO A 56 -14.24 -0.44 10.07
CA PRO A 56 -12.97 -0.21 9.40
C PRO A 56 -12.73 -1.21 8.26
N LEU A 57 -12.07 -0.75 7.19
CA LEU A 57 -11.86 -1.54 5.97
C LEU A 57 -11.18 -2.88 6.23
N TRP A 58 -10.25 -2.94 7.19
CA TRP A 58 -9.54 -4.20 7.52
C TRP A 58 -10.42 -5.29 8.12
N ASN A 59 -11.65 -4.98 8.56
CA ASN A 59 -12.62 -5.96 9.05
C ASN A 59 -13.44 -6.60 7.95
N LYS A 60 -13.52 -5.98 6.76
CA LYS A 60 -14.18 -6.56 5.61
C LYS A 60 -13.39 -7.78 5.09
N HIS A 61 -14.08 -8.70 4.45
CA HIS A 61 -13.37 -9.77 3.73
C HIS A 61 -12.66 -9.19 2.50
N PRO A 62 -11.42 -9.62 2.17
CA PRO A 62 -10.68 -9.09 1.02
C PRO A 62 -11.46 -9.09 -0.31
N ASN A 63 -12.29 -10.11 -0.53
CA ASN A 63 -13.09 -10.23 -1.75
C ASN A 63 -14.27 -9.23 -1.84
N GLU A 64 -14.59 -8.54 -0.75
CA GLU A 64 -15.64 -7.54 -0.67
C GLU A 64 -15.11 -6.11 -0.78
N CYS A 65 -13.79 -5.96 -0.90
CA CYS A 65 -13.12 -4.67 -0.96
C CYS A 65 -12.74 -4.34 -2.41
N THR A 66 -12.99 -3.10 -2.81
CA THR A 66 -12.56 -2.58 -4.11
C THR A 66 -11.19 -1.91 -4.02
N GLU A 67 -10.54 -1.73 -5.16
CA GLU A 67 -9.25 -1.03 -5.25
C GLU A 67 -9.37 0.42 -4.76
N GLU A 68 -10.48 1.09 -5.09
CA GLU A 68 -10.76 2.45 -4.66
C GLU A 68 -10.88 2.56 -3.15
N GLU A 69 -11.55 1.60 -2.49
CA GLU A 69 -11.65 1.57 -1.03
C GLU A 69 -10.27 1.44 -0.36
N TYR A 70 -9.37 0.61 -0.91
CA TYR A 70 -8.00 0.49 -0.40
C TYR A 70 -7.21 1.80 -0.55
N LYS A 71 -7.30 2.46 -1.69
CA LYS A 71 -6.61 3.73 -1.95
C LYS A 71 -7.18 4.88 -1.11
N GLU A 72 -8.50 4.93 -0.93
CA GLU A 72 -9.15 5.92 -0.08
C GLU A 72 -8.78 5.73 1.39
N PHE A 73 -8.79 4.48 1.87
CA PHE A 73 -8.37 4.13 3.21
C PHE A 73 -6.91 4.54 3.46
N TYR A 74 -6.02 4.26 2.51
CA TYR A 74 -4.61 4.67 2.59
C TYR A 74 -4.47 6.19 2.74
N ARG A 75 -5.12 6.96 1.89
CA ARG A 75 -5.10 8.43 1.95
C ARG A 75 -5.64 8.96 3.27
N LYS A 76 -6.77 8.40 3.73
CA LYS A 76 -7.43 8.81 4.99
C LYS A 76 -6.56 8.54 6.22
N VAL A 77 -5.93 7.37 6.30
CA VAL A 77 -5.21 6.93 7.51
C VAL A 77 -3.79 7.51 7.59
N PHE A 78 -3.11 7.61 6.45
CA PHE A 78 -1.70 8.03 6.41
C PHE A 78 -1.50 9.47 5.93
N MET A 79 -2.57 10.16 5.52
CA MET A 79 -2.52 11.51 4.95
C MET A 79 -1.52 11.62 3.79
N ASP A 80 -1.33 10.52 3.07
CA ASP A 80 -0.42 10.40 1.94
C ASP A 80 -1.22 10.44 0.64
N PHE A 81 -0.94 11.46 -0.18
CA PHE A 81 -1.61 11.66 -1.46
C PHE A 81 -0.97 10.87 -2.61
N LYS A 82 0.22 10.28 -2.37
CA LYS A 82 0.83 9.35 -3.32
C LYS A 82 0.11 8.02 -3.22
N GLU A 83 -0.24 7.42 -4.34
CA GLU A 83 -0.86 6.11 -4.33
C GLU A 83 0.16 5.04 -3.92
N PRO A 84 -0.25 4.05 -3.11
CA PRO A 84 0.58 2.89 -2.82
C PRO A 84 0.78 2.05 -4.08
N LEU A 85 1.90 1.35 -4.18
CA LEU A 85 2.20 0.47 -5.30
C LEU A 85 1.23 -0.72 -5.34
N PHE A 86 1.05 -1.35 -4.19
CA PHE A 86 0.12 -2.45 -3.94
C PHE A 86 -0.05 -2.63 -2.43
N TRP A 87 -0.88 -3.59 -2.04
CA TRP A 87 -1.18 -3.90 -0.64
C TRP A 87 -1.39 -5.38 -0.40
N ILE A 88 -1.38 -5.73 0.87
CA ILE A 88 -1.69 -7.07 1.38
C ILE A 88 -2.81 -6.91 2.40
N HIS A 89 -3.96 -7.52 2.15
CA HIS A 89 -5.03 -7.62 3.14
C HIS A 89 -4.84 -8.89 3.96
N LEU A 90 -4.55 -8.71 5.23
CA LEU A 90 -4.39 -9.79 6.20
C LEU A 90 -5.77 -10.14 6.79
N ASN A 91 -6.13 -11.41 6.74
CA ASN A 91 -7.35 -11.91 7.35
C ASN A 91 -7.11 -13.34 7.81
N MET A 92 -6.94 -13.51 9.12
CA MET A 92 -6.66 -14.78 9.75
C MET A 92 -7.47 -14.92 11.03
N ASP A 93 -8.18 -16.03 11.17
CA ASP A 93 -9.00 -16.34 12.33
C ASP A 93 -8.38 -17.45 13.21
N TYR A 94 -7.49 -18.25 12.67
CA TYR A 94 -6.81 -19.35 13.38
C TYR A 94 -5.36 -19.50 12.91
N PRO A 95 -4.37 -19.76 13.79
CA PRO A 95 -4.44 -20.05 15.24
C PRO A 95 -4.59 -18.84 16.15
N PHE A 96 -4.64 -17.64 15.63
CA PHE A 96 -4.93 -16.39 16.31
C PHE A 96 -5.67 -15.44 15.39
N ASN A 97 -6.43 -14.52 15.96
CA ASN A 97 -7.19 -13.56 15.19
C ASN A 97 -6.29 -12.37 14.81
N LEU A 98 -6.10 -12.17 13.51
CA LEU A 98 -5.29 -11.07 12.99
C LEU A 98 -5.90 -10.55 11.70
N LYS A 99 -6.24 -9.29 11.69
CA LYS A 99 -6.73 -8.56 10.52
C LYS A 99 -5.85 -7.35 10.27
N GLY A 100 -5.81 -6.89 9.04
CA GLY A 100 -5.02 -5.71 8.73
C GLY A 100 -4.81 -5.50 7.25
N ILE A 101 -4.23 -4.34 6.93
CA ILE A 101 -3.85 -4.01 5.56
C ILE A 101 -2.44 -3.42 5.61
N LEU A 102 -1.52 -4.03 4.88
CA LEU A 102 -0.16 -3.54 4.69
C LEU A 102 -0.01 -2.96 3.30
N TYR A 103 0.51 -1.76 3.19
CA TYR A 103 0.74 -1.05 1.94
C TYR A 103 2.23 -0.91 1.66
N PHE A 104 2.59 -1.14 0.42
CA PHE A 104 3.91 -0.80 -0.11
C PHE A 104 3.85 0.62 -0.68
N PRO A 105 4.41 1.61 0.02
CA PRO A 105 4.44 2.98 -0.45
C PRO A 105 5.47 3.12 -1.58
N LYS A 106 5.30 4.12 -2.43
CA LYS A 106 6.36 4.55 -3.33
C LYS A 106 7.43 5.29 -2.51
N ILE A 107 8.61 4.67 -2.40
CA ILE A 107 9.71 5.22 -1.60
C ILE A 107 10.48 6.24 -2.43
N ASN A 108 10.58 7.46 -1.95
CA ASN A 108 11.44 8.47 -2.57
C ASN A 108 12.70 8.64 -1.70
N MET A 109 13.77 7.95 -2.10
CA MET A 109 15.03 7.89 -1.35
C MET A 109 15.74 9.25 -1.19
N GLU A 110 15.36 10.26 -2.00
CA GLU A 110 16.08 11.54 -2.03
C GLU A 110 15.62 12.55 -0.98
N TYR A 111 14.40 12.45 -0.43
CA TYR A 111 13.79 13.54 0.34
C TYR A 111 12.98 13.16 1.58
N GLU A 112 12.76 11.88 1.85
CA GLU A 112 11.92 11.48 2.99
C GLU A 112 12.69 10.55 3.93
N SER A 113 12.55 10.78 5.25
CA SER A 113 12.91 9.77 6.22
C SER A 113 12.13 8.49 5.88
N ILE A 114 12.84 7.39 5.65
CA ILE A 114 12.30 6.08 5.22
C ILE A 114 11.56 5.42 6.42
N GLU A 115 10.72 6.17 7.09
CA GLU A 115 9.91 5.62 8.17
C GLU A 115 8.50 5.35 7.65
N GLY A 116 8.23 4.06 7.40
CA GLY A 116 6.88 3.58 7.28
C GLY A 116 6.13 3.75 8.61
N LYS A 117 4.82 3.56 8.58
CA LYS A 117 3.99 3.68 9.76
C LYS A 117 3.01 2.52 9.82
N ILE A 118 3.27 1.56 10.72
CA ILE A 118 2.34 0.47 11.00
C ILE A 118 1.64 0.74 12.33
N LYS A 119 0.33 0.96 12.25
CA LYS A 119 -0.55 1.22 13.40
C LYS A 119 -1.06 -0.11 13.95
N LEU A 120 -0.82 -0.34 15.22
CA LEU A 120 -1.31 -1.52 15.93
C LEU A 120 -2.61 -1.19 16.66
N TYR A 121 -3.60 -2.06 16.47
CA TYR A 121 -4.90 -2.04 17.13
C TYR A 121 -5.12 -3.36 17.88
N ASN A 122 -5.98 -3.31 18.87
CA ASN A 122 -6.54 -4.47 19.54
C ASN A 122 -8.04 -4.26 19.67
N ASN A 123 -8.84 -5.11 19.03
CA ASN A 123 -10.29 -4.93 18.93
C ASN A 123 -10.69 -3.52 18.46
N GLN A 124 -10.06 -3.04 17.37
CA GLN A 124 -10.30 -1.70 16.80
C GLN A 124 -9.87 -0.53 17.70
N VAL A 125 -9.25 -0.78 18.84
CA VAL A 125 -8.71 0.25 19.73
C VAL A 125 -7.24 0.45 19.40
N PHE A 126 -6.86 1.69 19.08
CA PHE A 126 -5.48 2.04 18.76
C PHE A 126 -4.57 1.83 19.99
N ILE A 127 -3.45 1.15 19.78
CA ILE A 127 -2.46 0.85 20.82
C ILE A 127 -1.23 1.74 20.65
N ALA A 128 -0.55 1.62 19.54
CA ALA A 128 0.66 2.37 19.23
C ALA A 128 1.06 2.23 17.75
N ASP A 129 2.03 3.05 17.35
CA ASP A 129 2.70 2.93 16.05
C ASP A 129 4.01 2.15 16.18
N ASN A 130 4.37 1.38 15.15
CA ASN A 130 5.69 0.77 14.94
C ASN A 130 6.24 -0.01 16.17
N ILE A 131 5.42 -0.87 16.77
CA ILE A 131 5.86 -1.67 17.91
C ILE A 131 6.86 -2.74 17.43
N LYS A 132 8.14 -2.56 17.77
CA LYS A 132 9.26 -3.41 17.34
C LYS A 132 9.14 -4.87 17.78
N GLU A 133 8.47 -5.11 18.88
CA GLU A 133 8.22 -6.45 19.42
C GLU A 133 7.29 -7.28 18.52
N VAL A 134 6.35 -6.62 17.85
CA VAL A 134 5.35 -7.27 16.97
C VAL A 134 5.75 -7.20 15.50
N ILE A 135 6.32 -6.06 15.10
CA ILE A 135 6.62 -5.76 13.71
C ILE A 135 8.13 -5.88 13.48
N PRO A 136 8.60 -6.82 12.64
CA PRO A 136 9.99 -6.89 12.25
C PRO A 136 10.53 -5.55 11.72
N GLU A 137 11.77 -5.23 12.06
CA GLU A 137 12.38 -3.94 11.73
C GLU A 137 12.28 -3.58 10.23
N PHE A 138 12.52 -4.55 9.36
CA PHE A 138 12.46 -4.32 7.92
C PHE A 138 11.04 -4.04 7.39
N LEU A 139 10.00 -4.53 8.09
CA LEU A 139 8.60 -4.23 7.74
C LEU A 139 8.19 -2.82 8.13
N MET A 140 8.96 -2.13 8.98
CA MET A 140 8.70 -0.74 9.35
C MET A 140 8.90 0.26 8.21
N LEU A 141 9.39 -0.18 7.06
CA LEU A 141 9.39 0.60 5.82
C LEU A 141 8.01 0.67 5.16
N LEU A 142 7.08 -0.21 5.56
CA LEU A 142 5.72 -0.26 5.05
C LEU A 142 4.79 0.68 5.84
N LYS A 143 3.67 1.02 5.24
CA LYS A 143 2.55 1.67 5.93
C LYS A 143 1.43 0.65 6.10
N GLY A 144 0.74 0.66 7.23
CA GLY A 144 -0.31 -0.32 7.44
C GLY A 144 -1.06 -0.18 8.75
N VAL A 145 -2.06 -1.04 8.86
CA VAL A 145 -2.86 -1.23 10.07
C VAL A 145 -2.88 -2.72 10.36
N ILE A 146 -2.65 -3.08 11.62
CA ILE A 146 -2.76 -4.45 12.11
C ILE A 146 -3.67 -4.43 13.34
N ASP A 147 -4.69 -5.26 13.34
CA ASP A 147 -5.60 -5.47 14.46
C ASP A 147 -5.50 -6.91 14.93
N CYS A 148 -5.05 -7.11 16.16
CA CYS A 148 -4.90 -8.43 16.76
C CYS A 148 -5.57 -8.46 18.14
N PRO A 149 -6.83 -8.93 18.23
CA PRO A 149 -7.56 -9.05 19.50
C PRO A 149 -6.87 -9.94 20.53
N ASP A 150 -6.17 -10.98 20.07
CA ASP A 150 -5.52 -11.95 20.93
C ASP A 150 -4.16 -11.48 21.48
N LEU A 151 -3.74 -10.27 21.11
CA LEU A 151 -2.47 -9.72 21.58
C LEU A 151 -2.52 -9.47 23.09
N PRO A 152 -1.61 -10.08 23.88
CA PRO A 152 -1.58 -9.90 25.32
C PRO A 152 -1.11 -8.49 25.68
N LEU A 153 -2.04 -7.65 26.04
CA LEU A 153 -1.76 -6.28 26.48
C LEU A 153 -1.67 -6.25 28.00
N ASN A 154 -0.58 -5.70 28.52
CA ASN A 154 -0.52 -5.29 29.91
C ASN A 154 -1.33 -4.02 30.15
N VAL A 155 -1.91 -3.91 31.32
CA VAL A 155 -2.66 -2.73 31.77
C VAL A 155 -1.82 -1.45 31.69
N SER A 156 -0.50 -1.58 31.80
CA SER A 156 0.46 -0.46 31.70
C SER A 156 0.93 -0.16 30.27
N ARG A 157 0.51 -0.93 29.25
CA ARG A 157 0.93 -0.80 27.84
C ARG A 157 2.45 -0.85 27.60
N SER A 158 3.25 -1.18 28.60
CA SER A 158 4.71 -1.02 28.55
C SER A 158 5.51 -2.30 28.29
N ALA A 159 4.88 -3.47 28.25
CA ALA A 159 5.57 -4.70 27.88
C ALA A 159 4.57 -5.75 27.36
N LEU A 160 4.87 -6.29 26.19
CA LEU A 160 4.23 -7.49 25.66
C LEU A 160 4.84 -8.70 26.38
N GLN A 161 4.08 -9.32 27.28
CA GLN A 161 4.61 -10.36 28.19
C GLN A 161 4.76 -11.74 27.56
N ASN A 162 4.38 -11.95 26.31
CA ASN A 162 4.42 -13.27 25.70
C ASN A 162 5.24 -13.29 24.41
N ASP A 163 6.55 -13.34 24.56
CA ASP A 163 7.50 -13.36 23.44
C ASP A 163 7.19 -14.44 22.39
N GLY A 164 6.69 -15.59 22.82
CA GLY A 164 6.36 -16.69 21.91
C GLY A 164 5.14 -16.41 21.01
N PHE A 165 4.13 -15.73 21.54
CA PHE A 165 2.94 -15.37 20.78
C PHE A 165 3.23 -14.21 19.81
N VAL A 166 3.93 -13.20 20.29
CA VAL A 166 4.36 -12.04 19.50
C VAL A 166 5.22 -12.50 18.33
N LYS A 167 6.16 -13.44 18.57
CA LYS A 167 6.97 -14.03 17.51
C LYS A 167 6.14 -14.75 16.45
N LYS A 168 5.09 -15.46 16.82
CA LYS A 168 4.19 -16.11 15.86
C LYS A 168 3.48 -15.12 14.96
N ILE A 169 3.05 -13.97 15.51
CA ILE A 169 2.45 -12.89 14.72
C ILE A 169 3.48 -12.33 13.73
N SER A 170 4.66 -12.00 14.21
CA SER A 170 5.78 -11.49 13.41
C SER A 170 6.14 -12.45 12.27
N ASP A 171 6.33 -13.74 12.57
CA ASP A 171 6.64 -14.79 11.59
C ASP A 171 5.51 -14.91 10.53
N TYR A 172 4.25 -14.79 10.95
CA TYR A 172 3.11 -14.84 10.02
C TYR A 172 3.07 -13.66 9.07
N ILE A 173 3.26 -12.44 9.57
CA ILE A 173 3.29 -11.23 8.76
C ILE A 173 4.45 -11.31 7.76
N THR A 174 5.64 -11.66 8.21
CA THR A 174 6.83 -11.88 7.37
C THR A 174 6.55 -12.88 6.25
N LYS A 175 5.93 -14.02 6.60
CA LYS A 175 5.54 -15.03 5.62
C LYS A 175 4.58 -14.45 4.56
N LYS A 176 3.54 -13.74 4.98
CA LYS A 176 2.54 -13.16 4.05
C LYS A 176 3.15 -12.13 3.11
N VAL A 177 4.08 -11.34 3.61
CA VAL A 177 4.82 -10.39 2.78
C VAL A 177 5.69 -11.12 1.76
N ALA A 178 6.46 -12.12 2.18
CA ALA A 178 7.26 -12.93 1.26
C ALA A 178 6.39 -13.67 0.23
N ASP A 179 5.27 -14.26 0.65
CA ASP A 179 4.33 -14.96 -0.24
C ASP A 179 3.73 -14.01 -1.30
N LYS A 180 3.40 -12.77 -0.92
CA LYS A 180 2.90 -11.75 -1.87
C LYS A 180 3.97 -11.38 -2.90
N LEU A 181 5.18 -11.06 -2.46
CA LEU A 181 6.27 -10.65 -3.32
C LEU A 181 6.71 -11.77 -4.27
N SER A 182 6.92 -12.98 -3.74
CA SER A 182 7.26 -14.15 -4.56
C SER A 182 6.13 -14.54 -5.51
N GLY A 183 4.88 -14.41 -5.08
CA GLY A 183 3.71 -14.59 -5.92
C GLY A 183 3.66 -13.62 -7.10
N MET A 184 3.88 -12.33 -6.85
CA MET A 184 3.96 -11.32 -7.92
C MET A 184 5.09 -11.64 -8.91
N CYS A 185 6.25 -12.04 -8.44
CA CYS A 185 7.36 -12.41 -9.32
C CYS A 185 7.01 -13.59 -10.24
N LYS A 186 6.16 -14.52 -9.78
CA LYS A 186 5.74 -15.71 -10.54
C LYS A 186 4.57 -15.46 -11.48
N THR A 187 3.56 -14.72 -11.03
CA THR A 187 2.26 -14.63 -11.71
C THR A 187 1.97 -13.26 -12.29
N ASP A 188 2.69 -12.23 -11.88
CA ASP A 188 2.52 -10.84 -12.30
C ASP A 188 3.89 -10.16 -12.46
N ARG A 189 4.73 -10.80 -13.28
CA ARG A 189 6.13 -10.43 -13.49
C ARG A 189 6.29 -9.00 -13.98
N GLU A 190 5.40 -8.54 -14.84
CA GLU A 190 5.43 -7.18 -15.40
C GLU A 190 5.33 -6.11 -14.31
N ASN A 191 4.35 -6.24 -13.41
CA ASN A 191 4.21 -5.31 -12.29
C ASN A 191 5.35 -5.47 -11.28
N TYR A 192 5.85 -6.68 -11.04
CA TYR A 192 6.98 -6.91 -10.17
C TYR A 192 8.25 -6.18 -10.66
N GLU A 193 8.56 -6.25 -11.95
CA GLU A 193 9.67 -5.53 -12.58
C GLU A 193 9.46 -4.01 -12.56
N LYS A 194 8.23 -3.56 -12.85
CA LYS A 194 7.86 -2.14 -12.80
C LYS A 194 8.08 -1.52 -11.42
N TYR A 195 7.81 -2.29 -10.37
CA TYR A 195 7.96 -1.81 -8.98
C TYR A 195 9.33 -2.11 -8.39
N TRP A 196 10.20 -2.81 -9.12
CA TRP A 196 11.45 -3.31 -8.59
C TRP A 196 12.34 -2.24 -7.96
N ASP A 197 12.47 -1.07 -8.59
CA ASP A 197 13.31 0.00 -8.08
C ASP A 197 12.80 0.55 -6.74
N ASP A 198 11.48 0.52 -6.51
CA ASP A 198 10.86 0.94 -5.26
C ASP A 198 10.92 -0.16 -4.19
N ILE A 199 10.79 -1.45 -4.56
CA ILE A 199 10.68 -2.56 -3.59
C ILE A 199 12.01 -3.27 -3.29
N ASN A 200 13.00 -3.16 -4.17
CA ASN A 200 14.27 -3.87 -3.97
C ASN A 200 15.04 -3.46 -2.70
N PRO A 201 15.08 -2.18 -2.28
CA PRO A 201 15.72 -1.81 -1.01
C PRO A 201 15.07 -2.52 0.18
N PHE A 202 13.74 -2.58 0.19
CA PHE A 202 12.97 -3.30 1.20
C PHE A 202 13.30 -4.80 1.21
N ILE A 203 13.29 -5.45 0.04
CA ILE A 203 13.59 -6.89 -0.08
C ILE A 203 15.02 -7.19 0.36
N LYS A 204 15.99 -6.43 -0.13
CA LYS A 204 17.41 -6.62 0.21
C LYS A 204 17.64 -6.40 1.71
N PHE A 205 17.10 -5.33 2.29
CA PHE A 205 17.20 -5.07 3.71
C PHE A 205 16.54 -6.18 4.54
N GLY A 206 15.37 -6.65 4.12
CA GLY A 206 14.69 -7.78 4.75
C GLY A 206 15.51 -9.07 4.73
N CYS A 207 16.13 -9.38 3.60
CA CYS A 207 17.02 -10.55 3.47
C CYS A 207 18.28 -10.45 4.36
N LEU A 208 18.77 -9.24 4.62
CA LEU A 208 19.90 -9.04 5.53
C LEU A 208 19.52 -9.13 7.00
N LYS A 209 18.27 -8.84 7.36
CA LYS A 209 17.78 -8.78 8.73
C LYS A 209 17.06 -10.03 9.20
N ASP A 210 16.45 -10.79 8.29
CA ASP A 210 15.64 -11.96 8.63
C ASP A 210 15.99 -13.14 7.71
N GLU A 211 16.58 -14.17 8.30
CA GLU A 211 17.04 -15.36 7.57
C GLU A 211 15.88 -16.14 6.92
N LYS A 212 14.73 -16.23 7.60
CA LYS A 212 13.54 -16.90 7.06
C LYS A 212 12.95 -16.15 5.87
N PHE A 213 13.02 -14.81 5.90
CA PHE A 213 12.63 -13.99 4.78
C PHE A 213 13.60 -14.17 3.61
N ALA A 214 14.90 -14.19 3.89
CA ALA A 214 15.95 -14.43 2.89
C ALA A 214 15.77 -15.78 2.19
N GLU A 215 15.56 -16.87 2.94
CA GLU A 215 15.29 -18.20 2.38
C GLU A 215 14.12 -18.20 1.40
N LYS A 216 13.10 -17.38 1.65
CA LYS A 216 11.92 -17.28 0.78
C LYS A 216 12.12 -16.36 -0.42
N MET A 217 12.98 -15.36 -0.30
CA MET A 217 13.09 -14.27 -1.30
C MET A 217 14.32 -14.36 -2.19
N ASN A 218 15.36 -15.13 -1.83
CA ASN A 218 16.61 -15.19 -2.58
C ASN A 218 16.41 -15.52 -4.07
N ASP A 219 15.51 -16.44 -4.38
CA ASP A 219 15.22 -16.84 -5.77
C ASP A 219 14.41 -15.79 -6.55
N TYR A 220 13.90 -14.77 -5.87
CA TYR A 220 13.03 -13.72 -6.45
C TYR A 220 13.70 -12.35 -6.48
N ILE A 221 14.96 -12.26 -6.06
CA ILE A 221 15.78 -11.07 -6.30
C ILE A 221 16.12 -11.02 -7.78
N ILE A 222 15.84 -9.88 -8.41
CA ILE A 222 16.09 -9.69 -9.83
C ILE A 222 17.09 -8.58 -10.08
N PHE A 223 17.81 -8.72 -11.18
CA PHE A 223 18.89 -7.84 -11.59
C PHE A 223 18.62 -7.34 -13.00
N LYS A 224 18.84 -6.07 -13.24
CA LYS A 224 18.71 -5.47 -14.55
C LYS A 224 20.01 -5.68 -15.32
N ASN A 225 19.94 -6.28 -16.51
CA ASN A 225 21.12 -6.48 -17.36
C ASN A 225 21.38 -5.30 -18.29
N LEU A 226 22.45 -5.39 -19.11
CA LEU A 226 22.84 -4.35 -20.08
C LEU A 226 21.79 -4.07 -21.17
N ASP A 227 20.88 -5.02 -21.41
CA ASP A 227 19.76 -4.88 -22.36
C ASP A 227 18.48 -4.39 -21.68
N SER A 228 18.56 -3.92 -20.43
CA SER A 228 17.41 -3.48 -19.62
C SER A 228 16.39 -4.58 -19.32
N LYS A 229 16.78 -5.84 -19.37
CA LYS A 229 15.97 -6.99 -18.97
C LYS A 229 16.23 -7.34 -17.52
N TYR A 230 15.19 -7.80 -16.82
CA TYR A 230 15.33 -8.26 -15.45
C TYR A 230 15.52 -9.79 -15.40
N LEU A 231 16.61 -10.22 -14.78
CA LEU A 231 17.04 -11.60 -14.64
C LEU A 231 17.08 -12.02 -13.18
N THR A 232 16.75 -13.27 -12.89
CA THR A 232 17.01 -13.87 -11.57
C THR A 232 18.51 -14.17 -11.42
N LEU A 233 18.96 -14.43 -10.19
CA LEU A 233 20.36 -14.84 -9.97
C LEU A 233 20.74 -16.07 -10.81
N LYS A 234 19.84 -17.04 -10.91
CA LYS A 234 20.04 -18.24 -11.72
C LYS A 234 20.23 -17.89 -13.19
N ASP A 235 19.38 -17.02 -13.73
CA ASP A 235 19.50 -16.57 -15.12
C ASP A 235 20.81 -15.82 -15.35
N CYS A 236 21.27 -15.01 -14.39
CA CYS A 236 22.55 -14.32 -14.46
C CYS A 236 23.75 -15.29 -14.47
N LEU A 237 23.70 -16.36 -13.66
CA LEU A 237 24.73 -17.37 -13.60
C LEU A 237 24.82 -18.21 -14.89
N ASP A 238 23.69 -18.39 -15.57
CA ASP A 238 23.61 -19.14 -16.84
C ASP A 238 23.89 -18.23 -18.06
N ALA A 239 23.79 -16.91 -17.94
CA ALA A 239 23.83 -15.97 -19.06
C ALA A 239 25.11 -16.05 -19.91
N ASN A 240 26.25 -16.30 -19.27
CA ASN A 240 27.55 -16.34 -19.93
C ASN A 240 28.14 -17.76 -20.05
N LYS A 241 27.34 -18.79 -19.83
CA LYS A 241 27.77 -20.19 -19.84
C LYS A 241 28.38 -20.60 -21.17
N GLU A 242 27.78 -20.24 -22.30
CA GLU A 242 28.25 -20.56 -23.64
C GLU A 242 29.57 -19.85 -23.99
N LYS A 243 29.94 -18.81 -23.26
CA LYS A 243 31.20 -18.07 -23.37
C LYS A 243 32.30 -18.59 -22.44
N GLY A 244 32.06 -19.69 -21.74
CA GLY A 244 33.01 -20.28 -20.80
C GLY A 244 33.03 -19.65 -19.42
N HIS A 245 32.04 -18.81 -19.09
CA HIS A 245 31.91 -18.12 -17.83
C HIS A 245 30.71 -18.66 -17.01
N GLU A 246 30.65 -19.97 -16.86
CA GLU A 246 29.64 -20.63 -16.05
C GLU A 246 29.78 -20.23 -14.55
N ASN A 247 28.67 -19.97 -13.89
CA ASN A 247 28.62 -19.57 -12.48
C ASN A 247 29.36 -18.24 -12.16
N GLN A 248 29.49 -17.36 -13.13
CA GLN A 248 30.07 -16.03 -12.96
C GLN A 248 29.05 -14.97 -13.34
N VAL A 249 28.93 -13.95 -12.49
CA VAL A 249 28.13 -12.77 -12.79
C VAL A 249 29.05 -11.57 -12.93
N PHE A 250 29.01 -10.96 -14.11
CA PHE A 250 29.65 -9.68 -14.34
C PHE A 250 28.70 -8.56 -13.98
N TYR A 251 29.24 -7.46 -13.42
CA TYR A 251 28.42 -6.33 -13.04
C TYR A 251 29.10 -5.00 -13.32
N VAL A 252 28.29 -3.97 -13.46
CA VAL A 252 28.71 -2.58 -13.56
C VAL A 252 28.01 -1.78 -12.47
N THR A 253 28.72 -0.84 -11.86
CA THR A 253 28.18 0.02 -10.78
C THR A 253 27.74 1.38 -11.30
N ASP A 254 28.39 1.88 -12.35
CA ASP A 254 28.04 3.14 -13.02
C ASP A 254 28.16 2.98 -14.54
N GLU A 255 27.03 3.14 -15.23
CA GLU A 255 26.96 2.94 -16.67
C GLU A 255 27.71 4.03 -17.45
N LYS A 256 27.83 5.24 -16.92
CA LYS A 256 28.52 6.35 -17.58
C LYS A 256 30.03 6.24 -17.42
N GLU A 257 30.49 6.06 -16.19
CA GLU A 257 31.91 5.95 -15.88
C GLU A 257 32.50 4.66 -16.44
N GLN A 258 31.73 3.58 -16.49
CA GLN A 258 32.13 2.27 -16.94
C GLN A 258 31.71 1.95 -18.39
N SER A 259 31.32 2.94 -19.16
CA SER A 259 30.83 2.78 -20.55
C SER A 259 31.81 2.04 -21.45
N GLN A 260 33.12 2.22 -21.26
CA GLN A 260 34.14 1.50 -22.00
C GLN A 260 34.08 -0.02 -21.74
N TYR A 261 33.93 -0.42 -20.49
CA TYR A 261 33.81 -1.84 -20.12
C TYR A 261 32.51 -2.45 -20.63
N ILE A 262 31.41 -1.69 -20.58
CA ILE A 262 30.12 -2.10 -21.15
C ILE A 262 30.27 -2.40 -22.65
N ASN A 263 30.96 -1.53 -23.39
CA ASN A 263 31.20 -1.75 -24.82
C ASN A 263 32.06 -3.00 -25.07
N MET A 264 33.06 -3.28 -24.23
CA MET A 264 33.86 -4.50 -24.31
C MET A 264 32.99 -5.74 -24.04
N PHE A 265 32.16 -5.74 -23.02
CA PHE A 265 31.22 -6.84 -22.74
C PHE A 265 30.30 -7.09 -23.93
N ARG A 266 29.70 -6.03 -24.49
CA ARG A 266 28.84 -6.16 -25.68
C ARG A 266 29.60 -6.72 -26.90
N ALA A 267 30.83 -6.30 -27.14
CA ALA A 267 31.64 -6.79 -28.25
C ALA A 267 31.95 -8.28 -28.13
N GLU A 268 32.21 -8.77 -26.91
CA GLU A 268 32.48 -10.18 -26.63
C GLU A 268 31.17 -11.00 -26.44
N GLY A 269 29.99 -10.34 -26.45
CA GLY A 269 28.70 -10.97 -26.20
C GLY A 269 28.58 -11.50 -24.79
N ILE A 270 29.22 -10.84 -23.83
CA ILE A 270 29.12 -11.12 -22.40
C ILE A 270 28.03 -10.26 -21.83
N ASP A 271 27.09 -10.87 -21.11
CA ASP A 271 26.08 -10.13 -20.38
C ASP A 271 26.56 -9.73 -18.97
N ALA A 272 26.19 -8.56 -18.54
CA ALA A 272 26.47 -8.04 -17.20
C ALA A 272 25.22 -7.41 -16.59
N VAL A 273 25.18 -7.34 -15.28
CA VAL A 273 24.09 -6.71 -14.54
C VAL A 273 24.48 -5.34 -14.02
N ILE A 274 23.50 -4.45 -13.95
CA ILE A 274 23.67 -3.10 -13.42
C ILE A 274 23.38 -3.15 -11.92
N MET A 275 24.40 -2.88 -11.11
CA MET A 275 24.33 -2.87 -9.66
C MET A 275 24.82 -1.51 -9.15
N PRO A 276 23.97 -0.46 -9.16
CA PRO A 276 24.37 0.82 -8.63
C PRO A 276 24.77 0.66 -7.17
N ALA A 277 25.82 1.36 -6.76
CA ALA A 277 26.22 1.41 -5.35
C ALA A 277 25.03 1.95 -4.54
N ALA A 278 24.59 1.18 -3.56
CA ALA A 278 23.52 1.56 -2.65
C ALA A 278 24.05 2.54 -1.59
#